data_7f0a4e50a8b6525e76c2a098c558cc1d
#
_entry.id   7f0a4e50a8b6525e76c2a098c558cc1d
#
_cell.length_a   1.000
_cell.length_b   1.000
_cell.length_c   1.000
_cell.angle_alpha   90.00
_cell.angle_beta   90.00
_cell.angle_gamma   90.00
#
_symmetry.space_group_name_H-M   'P 1'
#
loop_
_entity.id
_entity.type
_entity.pdbx_description
1 polymer ?
#
loop_
_entity_poly.entity_id
_entity_poly.type
_entity_poly.pdbx_seq_one_letter_code
_entity_poly.pdbx_strand_id
1 'polypeptide(L)'
;MITFAEDIKDVSIYLSLRQQVGWVSLTKEQAQQALDHSLKIITVYDDECPIGMGRIVGDGAVICYIQDLIIIPEYQSRHIGSMLIERLIAYVKSITLKDSRMMLCLMCAKGREVFMKTWIYGKATRQLGPGMIQYIRVEES
;
A
#
# COMPACT_ATOMS: atom_id res chain seq x y z
N MET A 1 11.66 -1.91 -17.89
CA MET A 1 10.17 -2.02 -18.01
C MET A 1 9.57 -2.23 -16.63
N ILE A 2 8.61 -1.41 -16.29
CA ILE A 2 7.94 -1.48 -14.99
C ILE A 2 6.89 -2.60 -15.00
N THR A 3 7.02 -3.53 -14.05
CA THR A 3 6.07 -4.62 -13.87
C THR A 3 5.61 -4.69 -12.42
N PHE A 4 4.45 -5.32 -12.20
CA PHE A 4 3.85 -5.48 -10.88
C PHE A 4 3.63 -6.96 -10.60
N ALA A 5 4.20 -7.44 -9.50
CA ALA A 5 4.10 -8.84 -9.10
C ALA A 5 3.27 -8.94 -7.82
N GLU A 6 2.42 -9.95 -7.73
CA GLU A 6 1.54 -10.13 -6.59
C GLU A 6 2.07 -11.19 -5.64
N ASP A 7 1.88 -10.93 -4.34
CA ASP A 7 2.11 -11.87 -3.25
C ASP A 7 3.53 -12.41 -3.16
N ILE A 8 4.52 -11.56 -3.48
CA ILE A 8 5.94 -11.87 -3.29
C ILE A 8 6.27 -11.65 -1.80
N LYS A 9 6.49 -12.74 -1.08
CA LYS A 9 6.78 -12.72 0.36
C LYS A 9 8.27 -12.84 0.62
N ASP A 10 9.06 -11.95 0.02
CA ASP A 10 10.51 -11.93 0.14
C ASP A 10 10.94 -10.90 1.18
N VAL A 11 11.42 -11.39 2.34
CA VAL A 11 11.84 -10.54 3.46
C VAL A 11 12.99 -9.62 3.07
N SER A 12 13.92 -10.10 2.26
CA SER A 12 15.08 -9.31 1.83
C SER A 12 14.63 -8.09 1.03
N ILE A 13 13.70 -8.28 0.11
CA ILE A 13 13.14 -7.20 -0.71
C ILE A 13 12.41 -6.21 0.19
N TYR A 14 11.57 -6.69 1.09
CA TYR A 14 10.79 -5.83 2.00
C TYR A 14 11.71 -4.97 2.87
N LEU A 15 12.70 -5.58 3.51
CA LEU A 15 13.65 -4.86 4.37
C LEU A 15 14.48 -3.85 3.57
N SER A 16 14.93 -4.24 2.38
CA SER A 16 15.71 -3.36 1.51
C SER A 16 14.91 -2.12 1.08
N LEU A 17 13.66 -2.30 0.67
CA LEU A 17 12.82 -1.19 0.25
C LEU A 17 12.55 -0.22 1.40
N ARG A 18 12.27 -0.75 2.59
CA ARG A 18 12.07 0.09 3.78
C ARG A 18 13.33 0.90 4.10
N GLN A 19 14.49 0.29 4.03
CA GLN A 19 15.76 0.95 4.28
C GLN A 19 16.00 2.09 3.28
N GLN A 20 15.71 1.85 2.01
CA GLN A 20 15.94 2.84 0.95
C GLN A 20 15.09 4.10 1.11
N VAL A 21 13.97 4.03 1.81
CA VAL A 21 13.14 5.21 2.11
C VAL A 21 13.32 5.69 3.55
N GLY A 22 14.30 5.17 4.27
CA GLY A 22 14.69 5.65 5.59
C GLY A 22 13.74 5.26 6.71
N TRP A 23 12.94 4.21 6.54
CA TRP A 23 12.01 3.77 7.57
C TRP A 23 12.71 2.94 8.65
N VAL A 24 12.09 2.90 9.82
CA VAL A 24 12.60 2.13 10.96
C VAL A 24 12.80 0.67 10.59
N SER A 25 13.95 0.11 10.99
CA SER A 25 14.29 -1.28 10.71
C SER A 25 13.37 -2.24 11.45
N LEU A 26 13.06 -3.34 10.79
CA LEU A 26 12.32 -4.47 11.37
C LEU A 26 13.27 -5.65 11.54
N THR A 27 12.96 -6.53 12.49
CA THR A 27 13.67 -7.82 12.54
C THR A 27 13.18 -8.69 11.38
N LYS A 28 14.00 -9.67 10.98
CA LYS A 28 13.62 -10.61 9.90
C LYS A 28 12.36 -11.38 10.26
N GLU A 29 12.25 -11.83 11.52
CA GLU A 29 11.07 -12.56 11.99
C GLU A 29 9.82 -11.69 11.94
N GLN A 30 9.91 -10.46 12.42
CA GLN A 30 8.80 -9.51 12.37
C GLN A 30 8.36 -9.24 10.93
N ALA A 31 9.31 -9.02 10.03
CA ALA A 31 9.02 -8.77 8.62
C ALA A 31 8.35 -9.99 7.96
N GLN A 32 8.83 -11.19 8.27
CA GLN A 32 8.23 -12.42 7.72
C GLN A 32 6.79 -12.60 8.20
N GLN A 33 6.54 -12.39 9.48
CA GLN A 33 5.18 -12.47 10.02
C GLN A 33 4.27 -11.43 9.36
N ALA A 34 4.77 -10.21 9.17
CA ALA A 34 4.00 -9.16 8.51
C ALA A 34 3.60 -9.54 7.08
N LEU A 35 4.55 -10.06 6.31
CA LEU A 35 4.26 -10.50 4.94
C LEU A 35 3.28 -11.67 4.92
N ASP A 36 3.46 -12.64 5.82
CA ASP A 36 2.60 -13.83 5.88
C ASP A 36 1.15 -13.50 6.25
N HIS A 37 0.94 -12.43 7.03
CA HIS A 37 -0.39 -12.02 7.47
C HIS A 37 -0.99 -10.90 6.61
N SER A 38 -0.37 -10.57 5.49
CA SER A 38 -0.90 -9.58 4.57
C SER A 38 -2.02 -10.17 3.72
N LEU A 39 -3.07 -9.38 3.48
CA LEU A 39 -4.14 -9.77 2.54
C LEU A 39 -3.63 -9.74 1.09
N LYS A 40 -2.83 -8.73 0.77
CA LYS A 40 -2.27 -8.56 -0.58
C LYS A 40 -0.93 -7.85 -0.48
N ILE A 41 0.02 -8.30 -1.28
CA ILE A 41 1.32 -7.65 -1.47
C ILE A 41 1.48 -7.43 -2.97
N ILE A 42 1.82 -6.20 -3.35
CA ILE A 42 2.17 -5.89 -4.74
C ILE A 42 3.58 -5.32 -4.72
N THR A 43 4.50 -5.98 -5.45
CA THR A 43 5.89 -5.53 -5.58
C THR A 43 6.07 -4.95 -6.98
N VAL A 44 6.73 -3.81 -7.06
CA VAL A 44 7.01 -3.13 -8.32
C VAL A 44 8.45 -3.41 -8.70
N TYR A 45 8.65 -3.82 -9.94
CA TYR A 45 9.99 -4.08 -10.49
C TYR A 45 10.26 -3.18 -11.68
N ASP A 46 11.50 -2.76 -11.83
CA ASP A 46 12.05 -2.31 -13.09
C ASP A 46 12.95 -3.44 -13.61
N ASP A 47 12.47 -4.15 -14.62
CA ASP A 47 13.03 -5.43 -15.06
C ASP A 47 13.14 -6.40 -13.88
N GLU A 48 14.32 -6.71 -13.38
CA GLU A 48 14.52 -7.63 -12.25
C GLU A 48 14.77 -6.89 -10.92
N CYS A 49 14.80 -5.56 -10.93
CA CYS A 49 15.12 -4.76 -9.76
C CYS A 49 13.84 -4.34 -9.03
N PRO A 50 13.65 -4.76 -7.76
CA PRO A 50 12.50 -4.27 -6.99
C PRO A 50 12.68 -2.80 -6.64
N ILE A 51 11.68 -1.99 -6.97
CA ILE A 51 11.74 -0.53 -6.80
C ILE A 51 10.62 0.02 -5.95
N GLY A 52 9.67 -0.81 -5.55
CA GLY A 52 8.57 -0.37 -4.71
C GLY A 52 7.68 -1.52 -4.28
N MET A 53 6.78 -1.24 -3.37
CA MET A 53 5.76 -2.20 -2.96
C MET A 53 4.61 -1.51 -2.27
N GLY A 54 3.47 -2.19 -2.23
CA GLY A 54 2.33 -1.82 -1.41
C GLY A 54 1.77 -3.07 -0.75
N ARG A 55 1.22 -2.90 0.45
CA ARG A 55 0.73 -4.04 1.24
C ARG A 55 -0.61 -3.68 1.87
N ILE A 56 -1.56 -4.60 1.77
CA ILE A 56 -2.89 -4.47 2.36
C ILE A 56 -3.01 -5.42 3.55
N VAL A 57 -3.45 -4.89 4.69
CA VAL A 57 -3.80 -5.67 5.88
C VAL A 57 -5.24 -5.34 6.28
N GLY A 58 -5.85 -6.15 7.14
CA GLY A 58 -7.20 -5.94 7.63
C GLY A 58 -7.99 -7.24 7.66
N ASP A 59 -9.29 -7.13 7.97
CA ASP A 59 -10.16 -8.31 7.98
C ASP A 59 -10.67 -8.68 6.57
N GLY A 60 -10.52 -7.79 5.61
CA GLY A 60 -10.96 -8.05 4.23
C GLY A 60 -12.46 -8.06 4.02
N ALA A 61 -13.23 -7.57 4.99
CA ALA A 61 -14.68 -7.53 4.95
C ALA A 61 -15.22 -6.14 5.30
N VAL A 62 -14.84 -5.64 6.47
CA VAL A 62 -15.24 -4.31 6.95
C VAL A 62 -14.15 -3.29 6.67
N ILE A 63 -12.87 -3.69 6.81
CA ILE A 63 -11.74 -2.78 6.72
C ILE A 63 -10.57 -3.40 5.97
N CYS A 64 -9.95 -2.58 5.13
CA CYS A 64 -8.62 -2.79 4.57
C CYS A 64 -7.75 -1.58 4.87
N TYR A 65 -6.49 -1.81 5.16
CA TYR A 65 -5.53 -0.76 5.48
C TYR A 65 -4.31 -0.92 4.56
N ILE A 66 -3.94 0.18 3.88
CA ILE A 66 -2.68 0.22 3.13
C ILE A 66 -1.58 0.54 4.12
N GLN A 67 -0.75 -0.46 4.45
CA GLN A 67 0.27 -0.31 5.47
C GLN A 67 1.58 0.24 4.91
N ASP A 68 2.07 -0.34 3.84
CA ASP A 68 3.32 0.09 3.25
C ASP A 68 3.04 0.52 1.82
N LEU A 69 3.45 1.73 1.46
CA LEU A 69 3.37 2.24 0.11
C LEU A 69 4.72 2.88 -0.17
N ILE A 70 5.59 2.13 -0.84
CA ILE A 70 6.99 2.49 -1.03
C ILE A 70 7.29 2.59 -2.52
N ILE A 71 7.89 3.69 -2.94
CA ILE A 71 8.60 3.84 -4.21
C ILE A 71 9.96 4.41 -3.84
N ILE A 72 11.05 3.76 -4.25
CA ILE A 72 12.39 4.25 -3.93
C ILE A 72 12.64 5.60 -4.61
N PRO A 73 13.51 6.46 -4.01
CA PRO A 73 13.67 7.85 -4.47
C PRO A 73 13.93 8.01 -5.96
N GLU A 74 14.74 7.14 -6.56
CA GLU A 74 15.11 7.23 -7.98
C GLU A 74 13.92 7.06 -8.93
N TYR A 75 12.83 6.47 -8.45
CA TYR A 75 11.65 6.18 -9.27
C TYR A 75 10.44 7.02 -8.89
N GLN A 76 10.58 7.95 -7.95
CA GLN A 76 9.50 8.84 -7.56
C GLN A 76 9.24 9.87 -8.68
N SER A 77 8.03 10.42 -8.69
CA SER A 77 7.57 11.41 -9.69
C SER A 77 7.48 10.87 -11.12
N ARG A 78 7.28 9.56 -11.27
CA ARG A 78 7.10 8.89 -12.56
C ARG A 78 5.73 8.20 -12.67
N HIS A 79 4.76 8.61 -11.84
CA HIS A 79 3.40 8.05 -11.78
C HIS A 79 3.33 6.57 -11.39
N ILE A 80 4.43 5.98 -10.92
CA ILE A 80 4.46 4.57 -10.50
C ILE A 80 3.63 4.38 -9.23
N GLY A 81 3.73 5.33 -8.28
CA GLY A 81 2.92 5.31 -7.07
C GLY A 81 1.43 5.33 -7.36
N SER A 82 1.00 6.12 -8.34
CA SER A 82 -0.40 6.16 -8.77
C SER A 82 -0.86 4.82 -9.33
N MET A 83 -0.04 4.19 -10.16
CA MET A 83 -0.36 2.86 -10.70
C MET A 83 -0.44 1.82 -9.59
N LEU A 84 0.45 1.88 -8.61
CA LEU A 84 0.44 0.96 -7.49
C LEU A 84 -0.84 1.12 -6.65
N ILE A 85 -1.22 2.36 -6.32
CA ILE A 85 -2.45 2.62 -5.57
C ILE A 85 -3.68 2.14 -6.34
N GLU A 86 -3.74 2.37 -7.64
CA GLU A 86 -4.85 1.90 -8.47
C GLU A 86 -5.00 0.37 -8.38
N ARG A 87 -3.89 -0.35 -8.41
CA ARG A 87 -3.91 -1.81 -8.29
C ARG A 87 -4.33 -2.27 -6.90
N LEU A 88 -3.89 -1.58 -5.86
CA LEU A 88 -4.33 -1.89 -4.48
C LEU A 88 -5.83 -1.64 -4.32
N ILE A 89 -6.33 -0.53 -4.82
CA ILE A 89 -7.76 -0.22 -4.78
C ILE A 89 -8.56 -1.24 -5.59
N ALA A 90 -8.06 -1.64 -6.76
CA ALA A 90 -8.72 -2.65 -7.59
C ALA A 90 -8.83 -3.99 -6.83
N TYR A 91 -7.79 -4.38 -6.10
CA TYR A 91 -7.85 -5.56 -5.25
C TYR A 91 -8.94 -5.43 -4.18
N VAL A 92 -8.98 -4.30 -3.48
CA VAL A 92 -9.98 -4.07 -2.42
C VAL A 92 -11.40 -4.14 -3.00
N LYS A 93 -11.61 -3.55 -4.18
CA LYS A 93 -12.90 -3.67 -4.88
C LYS A 93 -13.24 -5.13 -5.18
N SER A 94 -12.26 -5.92 -5.60
CA SER A 94 -12.47 -7.31 -5.98
C SER A 94 -12.92 -8.19 -4.83
N ILE A 95 -12.55 -7.87 -3.59
CA ILE A 95 -12.90 -8.65 -2.40
C ILE A 95 -14.08 -8.04 -1.62
N THR A 96 -14.53 -6.84 -1.98
CA THR A 96 -15.66 -6.20 -1.31
C THR A 96 -16.94 -6.96 -1.63
N LEU A 97 -17.66 -7.35 -0.58
CA LEU A 97 -18.89 -8.12 -0.74
C LEU A 97 -19.96 -7.27 -1.41
N LYS A 98 -20.76 -7.92 -2.23
CA LYS A 98 -21.88 -7.30 -2.92
C LYS A 98 -22.83 -6.62 -1.94
N ASP A 99 -23.32 -5.43 -2.29
CA ASP A 99 -24.22 -4.63 -1.48
C ASP A 99 -23.64 -4.22 -0.12
N SER A 100 -22.32 -4.21 -0.01
CA SER A 100 -21.61 -3.75 1.17
C SER A 100 -20.68 -2.59 0.85
N ARG A 101 -20.03 -2.07 1.87
CA ARG A 101 -18.95 -1.11 1.69
C ARG A 101 -17.74 -1.54 2.51
N MET A 102 -16.57 -1.30 1.95
CA MET A 102 -15.29 -1.58 2.60
C MET A 102 -14.65 -0.25 2.99
N MET A 103 -14.26 -0.12 4.25
CA MET A 103 -13.46 1.03 4.66
C MET A 103 -12.01 0.78 4.24
N LEU A 104 -11.50 1.62 3.35
CA LEU A 104 -10.08 1.62 2.97
C LEU A 104 -9.40 2.80 3.61
N CYS A 105 -8.39 2.55 4.43
CA CYS A 105 -7.70 3.62 5.14
C CYS A 105 -6.18 3.46 5.06
N LEU A 106 -5.50 4.53 5.37
CA LEU A 106 -4.05 4.58 5.49
C LEU A 106 -3.65 5.77 6.34
N MET A 107 -2.42 5.73 6.85
CA MET A 107 -1.77 6.89 7.47
C MET A 107 -0.82 7.47 6.42
N CYS A 108 -1.10 8.70 6.00
CA CYS A 108 -0.29 9.36 4.98
C CYS A 108 1.07 9.77 5.54
N ALA A 109 2.13 9.54 4.79
CA ALA A 109 3.44 10.08 5.12
C ALA A 109 3.37 11.61 5.07
N LYS A 110 3.98 12.27 6.05
CA LYS A 110 4.00 13.73 6.11
C LYS A 110 4.65 14.30 4.84
N GLY A 111 3.98 15.27 4.22
CA GLY A 111 4.43 15.86 2.97
C GLY A 111 3.84 15.23 1.71
N ARG A 112 3.06 14.14 1.84
CA ARG A 112 2.42 13.45 0.72
C ARG A 112 0.91 13.65 0.65
N GLU A 113 0.37 14.56 1.47
CA GLU A 113 -1.07 14.78 1.61
C GLU A 113 -1.74 15.17 0.29
N VAL A 114 -1.11 16.03 -0.49
CA VAL A 114 -1.66 16.49 -1.77
C VAL A 114 -1.84 15.34 -2.75
N PHE A 115 -0.84 14.47 -2.85
CA PHE A 115 -0.91 13.29 -3.69
C PHE A 115 -2.00 12.33 -3.23
N MET A 116 -2.03 12.06 -1.91
CA MET A 116 -2.96 11.08 -1.35
C MET A 116 -4.41 11.55 -1.39
N LYS A 117 -4.68 12.85 -1.34
CA LYS A 117 -6.03 13.41 -1.42
C LYS A 117 -6.73 13.10 -2.74
N THR A 118 -5.98 12.82 -3.80
CA THR A 118 -6.54 12.36 -5.07
C THR A 118 -7.30 11.05 -4.91
N TRP A 119 -6.91 10.24 -3.92
CA TRP A 119 -7.41 8.88 -3.71
C TRP A 119 -8.25 8.74 -2.45
N ILE A 120 -7.86 9.42 -1.37
CA ILE A 120 -8.36 9.16 -0.02
C ILE A 120 -8.42 10.49 0.76
N TYR A 121 -9.36 10.63 1.71
CA TYR A 121 -9.55 11.84 2.54
C TYR A 121 -9.05 11.63 3.97
N GLY A 122 -8.58 12.72 4.64
CA GLY A 122 -8.16 12.62 6.02
C GLY A 122 -7.72 13.92 6.67
N LYS A 123 -7.36 13.85 7.96
CA LYS A 123 -6.88 14.98 8.76
C LYS A 123 -5.46 14.73 9.26
N ALA A 124 -4.64 15.78 9.29
CA ALA A 124 -3.30 15.73 9.84
C ALA A 124 -3.33 15.55 11.37
N THR A 125 -2.35 14.83 11.90
CA THR A 125 -2.06 14.73 13.32
C THR A 125 -0.72 15.39 13.62
N ARG A 126 -0.38 15.52 14.91
CA ARG A 126 0.87 16.20 15.34
C ARG A 126 2.15 15.57 14.80
N GLN A 127 2.23 14.24 14.78
CA GLN A 127 3.47 13.51 14.54
C GLN A 127 3.45 12.75 13.23
N LEU A 128 2.27 12.41 12.74
CA LEU A 128 2.08 11.68 11.50
C LEU A 128 1.27 12.53 10.54
N GLY A 129 1.39 12.25 9.25
CA GLY A 129 0.48 12.79 8.28
C GLY A 129 -0.95 12.34 8.58
N PRO A 130 -1.95 12.85 7.86
CA PRO A 130 -3.34 12.55 8.16
C PRO A 130 -3.65 11.07 7.99
N GLY A 131 -4.49 10.56 8.89
CA GLY A 131 -5.19 9.31 8.64
C GLY A 131 -6.18 9.54 7.51
N MET A 132 -6.15 8.69 6.49
CA MET A 132 -6.98 8.84 5.30
C MET A 132 -7.92 7.66 5.13
N ILE A 133 -9.13 7.94 4.64
CA ILE A 133 -10.18 6.94 4.56
C ILE A 133 -10.96 7.08 3.25
N GLN A 134 -11.34 5.95 2.68
CA GLN A 134 -12.27 5.87 1.57
C GLN A 134 -13.20 4.68 1.78
N TYR A 135 -14.48 4.85 1.50
CA TYR A 135 -15.42 3.74 1.49
C TYR A 135 -15.57 3.22 0.06
N ILE A 136 -15.23 1.95 -0.12
CA ILE A 136 -15.39 1.25 -1.38
C ILE A 136 -16.72 0.51 -1.36
N ARG A 137 -17.56 0.77 -2.35
CA ARG A 137 -18.85 0.10 -2.49
C ARG A 137 -18.88 -0.69 -3.79
N VAL A 138 -19.49 -1.85 -3.71
CA VAL A 138 -19.78 -2.66 -4.89
C VAL A 138 -21.29 -2.73 -5.03
N GLU A 139 -21.79 -2.09 -6.09
CA GLU A 139 -23.23 -2.07 -6.38
C GLU A 139 -23.59 -3.19 -7.34
N GLU A 140 -24.84 -3.61 -7.27
CA GLU A 140 -25.37 -4.57 -8.20
C GLU A 140 -25.58 -3.91 -9.56
N SER A 141 -24.97 -4.49 -10.59
CA SER A 141 -25.15 -4.01 -11.94
C SER A 141 -26.35 -4.66 -12.61
#